data_8f93e66fbb5993d258ce234525275534
#
_entry.id   8f93e66fbb5993d258ce234525275534
#
_cell.length_a   1.000
_cell.length_b   1.000
_cell.length_c   1.000
_cell.angle_alpha   90.00
_cell.angle_beta   90.00
_cell.angle_gamma   90.00
#
_symmetry.space_group_name_H-M   'P 1'
#
loop_
_entity.id
_entity.type
_entity.pdbx_description
1 polymer ?
#
loop_
_entity_poly.entity_id
_entity_poly.type
_entity_poly.pdbx_seq_one_letter_code
_entity_poly.pdbx_strand_id
1 'polypeptide(L)'
;MPWKVDPDNSEVLFFVKHFRLTTVRGRFKKFEGTLDMNEENPQASSVEGTVETATISTGIAPRDMDLRRRNRFNVRDFPQMTYKSTRIGPFEGNRFQVFGDLTIKGITRPVVFDVEDKGELSPVKGMPGWRRHAFEARTRVNRKDFDIKWFPLAEIGSIPVAEDIDVVCKMQFIKEP
;
A
#
# COMPACT_ATOMS: atom_id res chain seq x y z
N MET A 1 -4.79 -17.52 -15.27
CA MET A 1 -5.05 -16.06 -15.29
C MET A 1 -4.74 -15.49 -13.93
N PRO A 2 -3.95 -14.43 -13.82
CA PRO A 2 -3.69 -13.80 -12.54
C PRO A 2 -4.93 -13.09 -12.01
N TRP A 3 -5.00 -12.97 -10.70
CA TRP A 3 -5.95 -12.10 -10.05
C TRP A 3 -5.47 -10.66 -10.18
N LYS A 4 -6.39 -9.73 -10.38
CA LYS A 4 -6.09 -8.30 -10.48
C LYS A 4 -6.74 -7.53 -9.34
N VAL A 5 -6.08 -6.49 -8.86
CA VAL A 5 -6.68 -5.56 -7.88
C VAL A 5 -7.93 -4.93 -8.49
N ASP A 6 -9.01 -4.94 -7.71
CA ASP A 6 -10.21 -4.15 -7.98
C ASP A 6 -10.05 -2.79 -7.27
N PRO A 7 -9.69 -1.73 -8.00
CA PRO A 7 -9.37 -0.45 -7.37
C PRO A 7 -10.59 0.24 -6.76
N ASP A 8 -11.78 -0.05 -7.25
CA ASP A 8 -13.01 0.57 -6.74
C ASP A 8 -13.40 0.02 -5.36
N ASN A 9 -12.93 -1.17 -5.02
CA ASN A 9 -13.20 -1.85 -3.76
C ASN A 9 -11.93 -2.10 -2.92
N SER A 10 -10.86 -1.38 -3.23
CA SER A 10 -9.59 -1.49 -2.53
C SER A 10 -9.12 -0.14 -2.02
N GLU A 11 -8.32 -0.14 -0.97
CA GLU A 11 -7.76 1.07 -0.38
C GLU A 11 -6.29 0.87 -0.02
N VAL A 12 -5.46 1.85 -0.36
CA VAL A 12 -4.07 1.97 0.10
C VAL A 12 -4.00 3.16 1.05
N LEU A 13 -3.90 2.88 2.34
CA LEU A 13 -3.99 3.86 3.42
C LEU A 13 -2.66 3.97 4.14
N PHE A 14 -2.37 5.16 4.65
CA PHE A 14 -1.27 5.37 5.57
C PHE A 14 -1.68 6.30 6.70
N PHE A 15 -0.99 6.14 7.85
CA PHE A 15 -1.26 6.89 9.07
C PHE A 15 0.06 7.39 9.64
N VAL A 16 0.14 8.68 9.90
CA VAL A 16 1.32 9.35 10.44
C VAL A 16 0.95 10.12 11.68
N LYS A 17 1.64 9.85 12.77
CA LYS A 17 1.44 10.63 14.00
C LYS A 17 2.09 12.00 13.87
N HIS A 18 1.32 13.01 14.26
CA HIS A 18 1.73 14.40 14.33
C HIS A 18 1.64 14.86 15.78
N PHE A 19 2.76 15.27 16.37
CA PHE A 19 2.85 15.72 17.76
C PHE A 19 2.51 14.68 18.84
N ARG A 20 2.43 13.42 18.52
CA ARG A 20 1.87 12.39 19.40
C ARG A 20 0.40 12.63 19.82
N LEU A 21 -0.24 13.67 19.29
CA LEU A 21 -1.60 14.07 19.64
C LEU A 21 -2.59 13.78 18.54
N THR A 22 -2.19 13.99 17.28
CA THR A 22 -3.05 13.80 16.13
C THR A 22 -2.47 12.81 15.15
N THR A 23 -3.33 12.19 14.37
CA THR A 23 -2.93 11.27 13.31
C THR A 23 -3.36 11.85 11.98
N VAL A 24 -2.40 12.02 11.07
CA VAL A 24 -2.70 12.31 9.68
C VAL A 24 -3.04 11.01 8.99
N ARG A 25 -4.24 10.94 8.43
CA ARG A 25 -4.70 9.83 7.60
C ARG A 25 -4.56 10.23 6.15
N GLY A 26 -3.87 9.41 5.39
CA GLY A 26 -3.71 9.59 3.95
C GLY A 26 -4.03 8.35 3.16
N ARG A 27 -4.20 8.55 1.87
CA ARG A 27 -4.41 7.47 0.91
C ARG A 27 -3.78 7.81 -0.42
N PHE A 28 -3.55 6.77 -1.21
CA PHE A 28 -3.26 6.89 -2.64
C PHE A 28 -4.49 6.45 -3.42
N LYS A 29 -4.98 7.30 -4.30
CA LYS A 29 -6.25 7.07 -5.00
C LYS A 29 -6.12 6.15 -6.21
N LYS A 30 -4.93 6.07 -6.81
CA LYS A 30 -4.72 5.29 -8.02
C LYS A 30 -3.57 4.29 -7.85
N PHE A 31 -3.89 3.05 -8.02
CA PHE A 31 -2.98 1.92 -7.88
C PHE A 31 -3.49 0.73 -8.68
N GLU A 32 -2.60 -0.18 -8.98
CA GLU A 32 -2.90 -1.44 -9.63
C GLU A 32 -2.05 -2.55 -9.04
N GLY A 33 -2.39 -3.78 -9.29
CA GLY A 33 -1.62 -4.92 -8.82
C GLY A 33 -2.14 -6.23 -9.34
N THR A 34 -1.28 -7.23 -9.29
CA THR A 34 -1.58 -8.60 -9.70
C THR A 34 -1.18 -9.57 -8.61
N LEU A 35 -1.95 -10.62 -8.48
CA LEU A 35 -1.71 -11.72 -7.56
C LEU A 35 -1.72 -13.02 -8.38
N ASP A 36 -0.61 -13.73 -8.38
CA ASP A 36 -0.54 -15.08 -8.88
C ASP A 36 -0.74 -16.03 -7.70
N MET A 37 -2.01 -16.44 -7.52
CA MET A 37 -2.42 -17.28 -6.40
C MET A 37 -2.29 -18.75 -6.76
N ASN A 38 -1.44 -19.45 -6.04
CA ASN A 38 -1.36 -20.90 -6.11
C ASN A 38 -2.25 -21.49 -5.01
N GLU A 39 -3.41 -21.99 -5.40
CA GLU A 39 -4.41 -22.50 -4.44
C GLU A 39 -3.99 -23.85 -3.82
N GLU A 40 -3.16 -24.63 -4.51
CA GLU A 40 -2.66 -25.91 -4.02
C GLU A 40 -1.48 -25.73 -3.05
N ASN A 41 -0.63 -24.74 -3.34
CA ASN A 41 0.51 -24.38 -2.49
C ASN A 41 0.56 -22.87 -2.31
N PRO A 42 -0.19 -22.31 -1.35
CA PRO A 42 -0.28 -20.87 -1.14
C PRO A 42 1.06 -20.16 -0.95
N GLN A 43 2.07 -20.84 -0.40
CA GLN A 43 3.41 -20.25 -0.25
C GLN A 43 4.17 -20.07 -1.58
N ALA A 44 3.70 -20.69 -2.65
CA ALA A 44 4.24 -20.49 -4.00
C ALA A 44 3.57 -19.30 -4.72
N SER A 45 2.65 -18.62 -4.07
CA SER A 45 1.99 -17.42 -4.62
C SER A 45 2.93 -16.22 -4.66
N SER A 46 2.61 -15.27 -5.52
CA SER A 46 3.34 -14.01 -5.61
C SER A 46 2.41 -12.84 -5.86
N VAL A 47 2.80 -11.66 -5.40
CA VAL A 47 2.03 -10.44 -5.57
C VAL A 47 2.96 -9.29 -5.96
N GLU A 48 2.48 -8.44 -6.84
CA GLU A 48 3.15 -7.19 -7.18
C GLU A 48 2.13 -6.08 -7.36
N GLY A 49 2.53 -4.87 -7.03
CA GLY A 49 1.67 -3.71 -7.11
C GLY A 49 2.42 -2.44 -7.45
N THR A 50 1.70 -1.51 -8.01
CA THR A 50 2.19 -0.19 -8.41
C THR A 50 1.22 0.86 -7.93
N VAL A 51 1.73 1.92 -7.35
CA VAL A 51 0.94 3.06 -6.85
C VAL A 51 1.41 4.33 -7.55
N GLU A 52 0.46 5.10 -8.06
CA GLU A 52 0.76 6.43 -8.59
C GLU A 52 0.91 7.43 -7.45
N THR A 53 2.15 7.90 -7.24
CA THR A 53 2.50 8.75 -6.09
C THR A 53 1.82 10.11 -6.12
N ALA A 54 1.54 10.66 -7.31
CA ALA A 54 0.84 11.94 -7.46
C ALA A 54 -0.59 11.91 -6.92
N THR A 55 -1.17 10.73 -6.72
CA THR A 55 -2.55 10.56 -6.24
C THR A 55 -2.68 10.60 -4.73
N ILE A 56 -1.62 10.93 -4.02
CA ILE A 56 -1.61 11.09 -2.56
C ILE A 56 -2.67 12.10 -2.13
N SER A 57 -3.45 11.76 -1.12
CA SER A 57 -4.49 12.61 -0.55
C SER A 57 -4.55 12.46 0.96
N THR A 58 -4.39 13.57 1.66
CA THR A 58 -4.53 13.66 3.12
C THR A 58 -5.74 14.48 3.55
N GLY A 59 -6.57 14.91 2.58
CA GLY A 59 -7.76 15.73 2.83
C GLY A 59 -7.50 17.24 2.92
N ILE A 60 -6.24 17.68 2.81
CA ILE A 60 -5.85 19.09 2.84
C ILE A 60 -5.01 19.39 1.60
N ALA A 61 -5.56 20.13 0.66
CA ALA A 61 -4.95 20.38 -0.64
C ALA A 61 -3.54 21.01 -0.57
N PRO A 62 -3.26 22.05 0.23
CA PRO A 62 -1.90 22.59 0.33
C PRO A 62 -0.88 21.57 0.85
N ARG A 63 -1.26 20.72 1.78
CA ARG A 63 -0.42 19.65 2.29
C ARG A 63 -0.14 18.60 1.22
N ASP A 64 -1.15 18.22 0.46
CA ASP A 64 -1.01 17.27 -0.63
C ASP A 64 -0.09 17.79 -1.74
N MET A 65 -0.19 19.08 -2.07
CA MET A 65 0.72 19.74 -2.99
C MET A 65 2.17 19.72 -2.49
N ASP A 66 2.38 19.96 -1.19
CA ASP A 66 3.71 19.89 -0.59
C ASP A 66 4.29 18.48 -0.65
N LEU A 67 3.49 17.47 -0.35
CA LEU A 67 3.94 16.08 -0.37
C LEU A 67 4.37 15.59 -1.76
N ARG A 68 3.87 16.21 -2.83
CA ARG A 68 4.27 15.89 -4.21
C ARG A 68 5.61 16.50 -4.62
N ARG A 69 6.14 17.44 -3.86
CA ARG A 69 7.37 18.17 -4.20
C ARG A 69 8.61 17.30 -4.21
N ARG A 70 9.67 17.83 -4.82
CA ARG A 70 10.96 17.15 -5.04
C ARG A 70 11.59 16.60 -3.75
N ASN A 71 11.53 17.33 -2.66
CA ASN A 71 12.12 16.89 -1.38
C ASN A 71 11.16 16.05 -0.51
N ARG A 72 10.01 15.69 -1.06
CA ARG A 72 9.03 14.76 -0.46
C ARG A 72 8.98 13.49 -1.31
N PHE A 73 7.85 13.21 -1.93
CA PHE A 73 7.71 12.05 -2.83
C PHE A 73 8.34 12.26 -4.20
N ASN A 74 8.57 13.52 -4.59
CA ASN A 74 9.11 13.86 -5.91
C ASN A 74 8.36 13.13 -7.04
N VAL A 75 7.07 13.37 -7.12
CA VAL A 75 6.20 12.63 -8.05
C VAL A 75 6.51 12.91 -9.52
N ARG A 76 7.20 14.01 -9.81
CA ARG A 76 7.62 14.36 -11.18
C ARG A 76 8.67 13.39 -11.70
N ASP A 77 9.72 13.13 -10.90
CA ASP A 77 10.83 12.27 -11.29
C ASP A 77 10.55 10.79 -10.95
N PHE A 78 9.72 10.56 -9.93
CA PHE A 78 9.34 9.23 -9.46
C PHE A 78 7.82 9.10 -9.39
N PRO A 79 7.14 8.96 -10.53
CA PRO A 79 5.68 8.96 -10.59
C PRO A 79 5.05 7.72 -9.95
N GLN A 80 5.83 6.67 -9.73
CA GLN A 80 5.33 5.41 -9.20
C GLN A 80 6.19 4.91 -8.04
N MET A 81 5.53 4.26 -7.08
CA MET A 81 6.17 3.37 -6.15
C MET A 81 5.68 1.94 -6.40
N THR A 82 6.53 0.96 -6.16
CA THR A 82 6.27 -0.44 -6.48
C THR A 82 6.56 -1.35 -5.31
N TYR A 83 5.78 -2.42 -5.23
CA TYR A 83 6.04 -3.52 -4.30
C TYR A 83 6.04 -4.83 -5.06
N LYS A 84 7.04 -5.68 -4.78
CA LYS A 84 7.15 -7.00 -5.38
C LYS A 84 7.49 -8.02 -4.30
N SER A 85 6.65 -9.02 -4.12
CA SER A 85 6.92 -10.09 -3.17
C SER A 85 8.12 -10.93 -3.58
N THR A 86 8.89 -11.35 -2.58
CA THR A 86 10.01 -12.28 -2.74
C THR A 86 9.71 -13.64 -2.11
N ARG A 87 8.84 -13.65 -1.10
CA ARG A 87 8.47 -14.87 -0.39
C ARG A 87 7.14 -14.69 0.34
N ILE A 88 6.34 -15.74 0.37
CA ILE A 88 5.16 -15.84 1.23
C ILE A 88 5.52 -16.74 2.41
N GLY A 89 5.31 -16.25 3.62
CA GLY A 89 5.57 -17.01 4.83
C GLY A 89 4.52 -18.10 5.09
N PRO A 90 4.78 -18.99 6.07
CA PRO A 90 3.81 -20.02 6.41
C PRO A 90 2.52 -19.44 6.97
N PHE A 91 1.42 -20.13 6.71
CA PHE A 91 0.09 -19.73 7.19
C PHE A 91 -0.13 -20.21 8.62
N GLU A 92 -0.69 -19.32 9.45
CA GLU A 92 -1.24 -19.60 10.75
C GLU A 92 -2.74 -19.28 10.73
N GLY A 93 -3.56 -20.28 10.42
CA GLY A 93 -4.97 -20.05 10.14
C GLY A 93 -5.14 -19.17 8.89
N ASN A 94 -5.79 -18.02 9.04
CA ASN A 94 -5.99 -17.05 7.97
C ASN A 94 -4.91 -15.92 7.96
N ARG A 95 -3.84 -16.07 8.71
CA ARG A 95 -2.77 -15.08 8.82
C ARG A 95 -1.47 -15.60 8.26
N PHE A 96 -0.73 -14.72 7.59
CA PHE A 96 0.57 -15.02 7.03
C PHE A 96 1.35 -13.72 6.80
N GLN A 97 2.63 -13.85 6.46
CA GLN A 97 3.47 -12.72 6.13
C GLN A 97 3.85 -12.75 4.65
N VAL A 98 3.91 -11.57 4.05
CA VAL A 98 4.45 -11.36 2.71
C VAL A 98 5.76 -10.60 2.84
N PHE A 99 6.84 -11.19 2.37
CA PHE A 99 8.15 -10.56 2.29
C PHE A 99 8.34 -10.03 0.87
N GLY A 100 8.84 -8.82 0.75
CA GLY A 100 9.02 -8.25 -0.56
C GLY A 100 9.86 -6.98 -0.53
N ASP A 101 10.03 -6.39 -1.70
CA ASP A 101 10.80 -5.19 -1.91
C ASP A 101 9.87 -4.02 -2.26
N LEU A 102 9.95 -2.96 -1.45
CA LEU A 102 9.26 -1.70 -1.69
C LEU A 102 10.24 -0.69 -2.27
N THR A 103 9.87 -0.10 -3.39
CA THR A 103 10.66 0.94 -4.05
C THR A 103 9.89 2.25 -4.05
N ILE A 104 10.48 3.27 -3.41
CA ILE A 104 9.97 4.65 -3.39
C ILE A 104 11.13 5.57 -3.72
N LYS A 105 10.93 6.53 -4.61
CA LYS A 105 11.97 7.49 -5.03
C LYS A 105 13.25 6.80 -5.53
N GLY A 106 13.10 5.68 -6.21
CA GLY A 106 14.24 4.90 -6.70
C GLY A 106 15.01 4.13 -5.62
N ILE A 107 14.59 4.19 -4.36
CA ILE A 107 15.22 3.49 -3.24
C ILE A 107 14.41 2.25 -2.92
N THR A 108 15.06 1.10 -2.92
CA THR A 108 14.45 -0.20 -2.64
C THR A 108 14.84 -0.69 -1.26
N ARG A 109 13.85 -1.08 -0.46
CA ARG A 109 14.04 -1.64 0.88
C ARG A 109 13.15 -2.87 1.06
N PRO A 110 13.61 -3.88 1.80
CA PRO A 110 12.75 -5.01 2.18
C PRO A 110 11.66 -4.53 3.15
N VAL A 111 10.43 -4.94 2.85
CA VAL A 111 9.26 -4.63 3.69
C VAL A 111 8.43 -5.89 3.84
N VAL A 112 8.04 -6.18 5.08
CA VAL A 112 7.21 -7.33 5.43
C VAL A 112 5.81 -6.85 5.76
N PHE A 113 4.81 -7.41 5.09
CA PHE A 113 3.40 -7.19 5.42
C PHE A 113 2.87 -8.34 6.26
N ASP A 114 2.17 -8.00 7.33
CA ASP A 114 1.30 -8.94 8.04
C ASP A 114 -0.05 -8.96 7.33
N VAL A 115 -0.47 -10.12 6.84
CA VAL A 115 -1.65 -10.26 6.01
C VAL A 115 -2.69 -11.15 6.68
N GLU A 116 -3.93 -10.71 6.64
CA GLU A 116 -5.10 -11.51 7.00
C GLU A 116 -5.89 -11.82 5.73
N ASP A 117 -6.09 -13.10 5.49
CA ASP A 117 -6.97 -13.58 4.43
C ASP A 117 -8.42 -13.45 4.90
N LYS A 118 -9.18 -12.59 4.24
CA LYS A 118 -10.61 -12.34 4.54
C LYS A 118 -11.53 -13.30 3.79
N GLY A 119 -10.98 -14.14 2.93
CA GLY A 119 -11.69 -15.17 2.20
C GLY A 119 -12.25 -14.74 0.84
N GLU A 120 -12.79 -15.71 0.17
CA GLU A 120 -13.47 -15.50 -1.10
C GLU A 120 -14.83 -14.85 -0.85
N LEU A 121 -15.12 -13.81 -1.61
CA LEU A 121 -16.36 -13.06 -1.51
C LEU A 121 -17.39 -13.59 -2.50
N SER A 122 -18.66 -13.26 -2.27
CA SER A 122 -19.73 -13.58 -3.21
C SER A 122 -19.42 -13.05 -4.61
N PRO A 123 -19.76 -13.79 -5.66
CA PRO A 123 -19.54 -13.34 -7.04
C PRO A 123 -20.19 -11.99 -7.32
N VAL A 124 -19.62 -11.27 -8.26
CA VAL A 124 -20.20 -9.99 -8.71
C VAL A 124 -21.54 -10.26 -9.39
N LYS A 125 -22.57 -9.57 -8.93
CA LYS A 125 -23.92 -9.70 -9.53
C LYS A 125 -23.87 -9.34 -11.02
N GLY A 126 -24.34 -10.22 -11.86
CA GLY A 126 -24.36 -10.02 -13.31
C GLY A 126 -23.05 -10.39 -14.03
N MET A 127 -22.07 -10.92 -13.31
CA MET A 127 -20.78 -11.35 -13.88
C MET A 127 -20.53 -12.83 -13.52
N PRO A 128 -21.21 -13.77 -14.16
CA PRO A 128 -21.07 -15.19 -13.84
C PRO A 128 -19.64 -15.67 -14.11
N GLY A 129 -19.11 -16.49 -13.18
CA GLY A 129 -17.76 -17.04 -13.27
C GLY A 129 -16.64 -16.13 -12.74
N TRP A 130 -16.94 -14.85 -12.49
CA TRP A 130 -15.95 -13.96 -11.85
C TRP A 130 -15.80 -14.31 -10.37
N ARG A 131 -14.56 -14.36 -9.91
CA ARG A 131 -14.23 -14.63 -8.52
C ARG A 131 -13.68 -13.37 -7.86
N ARG A 132 -13.93 -13.21 -6.56
CA ARG A 132 -13.37 -12.12 -5.74
C ARG A 132 -12.79 -12.68 -4.46
N HIS A 133 -11.63 -12.16 -4.05
CA HIS A 133 -10.97 -12.54 -2.82
C HIS A 133 -10.43 -11.30 -2.10
N ALA A 134 -10.61 -11.23 -0.79
CA ALA A 134 -10.23 -10.07 0.00
C ALA A 134 -9.09 -10.39 0.96
N PHE A 135 -8.18 -9.42 1.10
CA PHE A 135 -7.08 -9.45 2.05
C PHE A 135 -6.94 -8.10 2.76
N GLU A 136 -6.44 -8.11 3.96
CA GLU A 136 -6.00 -6.92 4.66
C GLU A 136 -4.52 -7.08 5.03
N ALA A 137 -3.69 -6.18 4.54
CA ALA A 137 -2.24 -6.20 4.76
C ALA A 137 -1.82 -4.97 5.56
N ARG A 138 -0.94 -5.16 6.54
CA ARG A 138 -0.44 -4.12 7.42
C ARG A 138 1.08 -4.17 7.51
N THR A 139 1.69 -3.00 7.50
CA THR A 139 3.12 -2.87 7.77
C THR A 139 3.43 -1.50 8.38
N ARG A 140 4.66 -1.34 8.81
CA ARG A 140 5.20 -0.06 9.24
C ARG A 140 6.49 0.19 8.47
N VAL A 141 6.60 1.38 7.89
CA VAL A 141 7.79 1.81 7.15
C VAL A 141 8.35 3.09 7.78
N ASN A 142 9.67 3.24 7.75
CA ASN A 142 10.31 4.48 8.15
C ASN A 142 10.52 5.35 6.90
N ARG A 143 9.95 6.55 6.89
CA ARG A 143 10.03 7.45 5.74
C ARG A 143 11.45 7.88 5.40
N LYS A 144 12.35 7.90 6.39
CA LYS A 144 13.76 8.25 6.18
C LYS A 144 14.51 7.20 5.36
N ASP A 145 14.10 5.94 5.43
CA ASP A 145 14.68 4.87 4.61
C ASP A 145 14.48 5.10 3.11
N PHE A 146 13.51 5.93 2.75
CA PHE A 146 13.21 6.30 1.37
C PHE A 146 13.50 7.78 1.07
N ASP A 147 14.24 8.45 1.92
CA ASP A 147 14.58 9.88 1.80
C ASP A 147 13.34 10.79 1.63
N ILE A 148 12.27 10.47 2.34
CA ILE A 148 11.07 11.29 2.36
C ILE A 148 11.13 12.22 3.57
N LYS A 149 11.33 13.49 3.29
CA LYS A 149 11.26 14.55 4.30
C LYS A 149 9.81 15.00 4.42
N TRP A 150 9.35 15.17 5.63
CA TRP A 150 8.02 15.70 5.88
C TRP A 150 8.08 16.68 7.05
N PHE A 151 7.81 17.93 6.73
CA PHE A 151 7.67 18.99 7.70
C PHE A 151 6.27 19.58 7.57
N PRO A 152 5.61 19.89 8.68
CA PRO A 152 4.31 20.55 8.61
C PRO A 152 4.39 21.88 7.85
N LEU A 153 3.39 22.16 7.03
CA LEU A 153 3.28 23.45 6.37
C LEU A 153 3.04 24.56 7.38
N ALA A 154 3.65 25.71 7.14
CA ALA A 154 3.50 26.92 7.94
C ALA A 154 3.88 26.77 9.42
N GLU A 155 4.71 25.80 9.75
CA GLU A 155 5.15 25.61 11.11
C GLU A 155 6.22 26.62 11.49
N ILE A 156 5.93 27.35 12.54
CA ILE A 156 6.88 28.16 13.25
C ILE A 156 7.47 27.30 14.36
N GLY A 157 8.64 26.76 14.12
CA GLY A 157 9.28 25.81 15.01
C GLY A 157 9.19 24.39 14.51
N SER A 158 10.21 23.62 14.79
CA SER A 158 10.36 22.25 14.33
C SER A 158 9.43 21.32 15.10
N ILE A 159 8.23 21.13 14.60
CA ILE A 159 7.36 20.11 15.16
C ILE A 159 7.53 18.83 14.38
N PRO A 160 8.04 17.78 15.00
CA PRO A 160 8.35 16.56 14.27
C PRO A 160 7.08 15.81 13.85
N VAL A 161 6.98 15.50 12.57
CA VAL A 161 6.15 14.43 12.06
C VAL A 161 6.88 13.11 12.34
N ALA A 162 6.18 12.10 12.80
CA ALA A 162 6.75 10.80 13.08
C ALA A 162 7.53 10.24 11.87
N GLU A 163 8.60 9.53 12.15
CA GLU A 163 9.38 8.86 11.11
C GLU A 163 8.71 7.59 10.62
N ASP A 164 8.05 6.88 11.53
CA ASP A 164 7.33 5.65 11.25
C ASP A 164 5.93 5.94 10.71
N ILE A 165 5.63 5.28 9.61
CA ILE A 165 4.36 5.37 8.91
C ILE A 165 3.67 4.01 8.97
N ASP A 166 2.47 3.97 9.51
CA ASP A 166 1.64 2.77 9.46
C ASP A 166 0.93 2.70 8.11
N VAL A 167 1.02 1.55 7.46
CA VAL A 167 0.41 1.29 6.15
C VAL A 167 -0.63 0.19 6.28
N VAL A 168 -1.80 0.44 5.74
CA VAL A 168 -2.90 -0.54 5.69
C VAL A 168 -3.41 -0.62 4.27
N CYS A 169 -3.34 -1.81 3.69
CA CYS A 169 -3.86 -2.11 2.37
C CYS A 169 -5.08 -3.02 2.52
N LYS A 170 -6.25 -2.51 2.19
CA LYS A 170 -7.49 -3.30 2.14
C LYS A 170 -7.74 -3.63 0.68
N MET A 171 -7.50 -4.88 0.30
CA MET A 171 -7.44 -5.28 -1.09
C MET A 171 -8.53 -6.28 -1.43
N GLN A 172 -9.23 -6.02 -2.52
CA GLN A 172 -10.03 -7.01 -3.21
C GLN A 172 -9.38 -7.31 -4.56
N PHE A 173 -9.20 -8.57 -4.82
CA PHE A 173 -8.72 -9.06 -6.11
C PHE A 173 -9.87 -9.73 -6.86
N ILE A 174 -9.90 -9.54 -8.17
CA ILE A 174 -10.86 -10.15 -9.06
C ILE A 174 -10.14 -11.03 -10.07
N LYS A 175 -10.80 -12.13 -10.43
CA LYS A 175 -10.31 -13.05 -11.44
C LYS A 175 -11.44 -13.32 -12.43
N GLU A 176 -11.11 -13.15 -13.71
CA GLU A 176 -11.99 -13.50 -14.82
C GLU A 176 -12.14 -15.01 -14.94
N PRO A 177 -13.27 -15.50 -15.51
CA PRO A 177 -13.46 -16.93 -15.78
C PRO A 177 -12.40 -17.53 -16.67
#